data_5e80ec9d31c51006e9bc7813197353cf
#
_entry.id   5e80ec9d31c51006e9bc7813197353cf
#
_cell.length_a   1.000
_cell.length_b   1.000
_cell.length_c   1.000
_cell.angle_alpha   90.00
_cell.angle_beta   90.00
_cell.angle_gamma   90.00
#
_symmetry.space_group_name_H-M   'P 1'
#
loop_
_entity.id
_entity.type
_entity.pdbx_description
1 polymer ?
#
loop_
_entity_poly.entity_id
_entity_poly.type
_entity_poly.pdbx_seq_one_letter_code
_entity_poly.pdbx_strand_id
1 'polypeptide(L)'
;MSDEYTKKLEAVIRQMLMPLKDVPLKLVIEVIAGCRIIPFDRSNGADIRLLENLKKTAAMTGLEFNKLDVARPRPNEIGNDIEPFVMDALNELGCKAAAPLTANGKKKSAGYPDIEFADDSGRTNYLECKTFNIENIETTQRSFYLSP
;
A
#
# COMPACT_ATOMS: atom_id res chain seq x y z
N MET A 1 8.30 26.35 34.54
CA MET A 1 7.52 26.28 33.32
C MET A 1 6.25 27.07 33.57
N SER A 2 5.79 27.87 32.59
CA SER A 2 4.55 28.62 32.79
C SER A 2 3.34 27.66 32.79
N ASP A 3 2.33 27.95 33.61
CA ASP A 3 1.08 27.16 33.70
C ASP A 3 0.42 26.97 32.34
N GLU A 4 0.53 27.95 31.46
CA GLU A 4 0.02 27.89 30.08
C GLU A 4 0.75 26.85 29.21
N TYR A 5 2.07 26.73 29.34
CA TYR A 5 2.85 25.71 28.60
C TYR A 5 2.47 24.30 29.03
N THR A 6 2.32 24.10 30.34
CA THR A 6 1.90 22.81 30.91
C THR A 6 0.53 22.40 30.41
N LYS A 7 -0.45 23.31 30.38
CA LYS A 7 -1.80 23.06 29.85
C LYS A 7 -1.79 22.70 28.36
N LYS A 8 -0.98 23.38 27.55
CA LYS A 8 -0.81 23.04 26.14
C LYS A 8 -0.22 21.65 25.95
N LEU A 9 0.80 21.31 26.73
CA LEU A 9 1.43 19.98 26.68
C LEU A 9 0.46 18.87 27.10
N GLU A 10 -0.34 19.07 28.15
CA GLU A 10 -1.37 18.13 28.57
C GLU A 10 -2.44 17.93 27.49
N ALA A 11 -2.86 18.99 26.81
CA ALA A 11 -3.81 18.90 25.71
C ALA A 11 -3.27 18.07 24.56
N VAL A 12 -2.01 18.29 24.16
CA VAL A 12 -1.31 17.50 23.11
C VAL A 12 -1.21 16.04 23.53
N ILE A 13 -0.78 15.76 24.76
CA ILE A 13 -0.66 14.39 25.27
C ILE A 13 -2.02 13.69 25.26
N ARG A 14 -3.10 14.34 25.72
CA ARG A 14 -4.45 13.80 25.67
C ARG A 14 -4.88 13.48 24.24
N GLN A 15 -4.59 14.38 23.30
CA GLN A 15 -4.90 14.17 21.87
C GLN A 15 -4.12 12.99 21.27
N MET A 16 -2.86 12.84 21.62
CA MET A 16 -2.03 11.70 21.18
C MET A 16 -2.51 10.35 21.74
N LEU A 17 -3.12 10.36 22.93
CA LEU A 17 -3.64 9.15 23.58
C LEU A 17 -5.09 8.83 23.13
N MET A 18 -5.76 9.74 22.44
CA MET A 18 -7.09 9.48 21.88
C MET A 18 -6.94 8.67 20.60
N PRO A 19 -7.66 7.54 20.45
CA PRO A 19 -7.68 6.85 19.17
C PRO A 19 -8.26 7.76 18.09
N LEU A 20 -7.58 7.84 16.96
CA LEU A 20 -8.10 8.54 15.78
C LEU A 20 -9.34 7.79 15.28
N LYS A 21 -10.49 8.40 15.46
CA LYS A 21 -11.78 7.88 14.98
C LYS A 21 -12.30 8.79 13.88
N ASP A 22 -12.91 8.18 12.87
CA ASP A 22 -13.62 8.88 11.78
C ASP A 22 -12.73 9.85 10.96
N VAL A 23 -11.41 9.62 10.96
CA VAL A 23 -10.48 10.38 10.13
C VAL A 23 -10.46 9.74 8.74
N PRO A 24 -10.76 10.49 7.66
CA PRO A 24 -10.68 9.95 6.30
C PRO A 24 -9.27 9.44 6.00
N LEU A 25 -9.15 8.20 5.53
CA LEU A 25 -7.86 7.58 5.19
C LEU A 25 -7.04 8.45 4.22
N LYS A 26 -7.72 9.10 3.26
CA LYS A 26 -7.11 10.06 2.35
C LYS A 26 -6.31 11.13 3.10
N LEU A 27 -6.93 11.77 4.11
CA LEU A 27 -6.28 12.83 4.88
C LEU A 27 -5.04 12.30 5.63
N VAL A 28 -5.15 11.10 6.22
CA VAL A 28 -4.04 10.47 6.94
C VAL A 28 -2.86 10.24 5.99
N ILE A 29 -3.10 9.65 4.82
CA ILE A 29 -2.05 9.38 3.83
C ILE A 29 -1.45 10.70 3.31
N GLU A 30 -2.27 11.69 2.97
CA GLU A 30 -1.78 12.99 2.45
C GLU A 30 -0.87 13.71 3.46
N VAL A 31 -1.21 13.65 4.75
CA VAL A 31 -0.39 14.25 5.82
C VAL A 31 0.93 13.49 6.01
N ILE A 32 0.89 12.16 6.02
CA ILE A 32 2.10 11.34 6.24
C ILE A 32 3.03 11.39 5.02
N ALA A 33 2.47 11.25 3.82
CA ALA A 33 3.25 11.18 2.58
C ALA A 33 3.65 12.55 2.02
N GLY A 34 3.03 13.63 2.51
CA GLY A 34 3.26 14.99 1.97
C GLY A 34 2.83 15.17 0.52
N CYS A 35 1.98 14.30 0.00
CA CYS A 35 1.48 14.34 -1.38
C CYS A 35 -0.04 14.26 -1.41
N ARG A 36 -0.65 14.68 -2.52
CA ARG A 36 -2.10 14.62 -2.70
C ARG A 36 -2.52 13.28 -3.31
N ILE A 37 -3.57 12.69 -2.76
CA ILE A 37 -4.23 11.54 -3.37
C ILE A 37 -5.16 12.01 -4.49
N ILE A 38 -4.96 11.47 -5.68
CA ILE A 38 -5.84 11.68 -6.83
C ILE A 38 -6.98 10.65 -6.75
N PRO A 39 -8.23 11.09 -6.56
CA PRO A 39 -9.37 10.18 -6.55
C PRO A 39 -9.53 9.51 -7.91
N PHE A 40 -9.91 8.22 -7.90
CA PHE A 40 -10.25 7.49 -9.13
C PHE A 40 -11.52 8.09 -9.78
N ASP A 41 -11.42 8.41 -11.06
CA ASP A 41 -12.53 8.95 -11.85
C ASP A 41 -12.83 8.04 -13.04
N ARG A 42 -14.03 7.44 -13.04
CA ARG A 42 -14.49 6.55 -14.12
C ARG A 42 -14.65 7.25 -15.48
N SER A 43 -14.73 8.56 -15.52
CA SER A 43 -14.76 9.35 -16.75
C SER A 43 -13.38 9.66 -17.31
N ASN A 44 -12.33 9.47 -16.51
CA ASN A 44 -10.96 9.73 -16.90
C ASN A 44 -10.34 8.51 -17.60
N GLY A 45 -9.96 8.68 -18.86
CA GLY A 45 -9.38 7.59 -19.66
C GLY A 45 -8.07 7.01 -19.09
N ALA A 46 -7.25 7.83 -18.40
CA ALA A 46 -6.03 7.35 -17.74
C ALA A 46 -6.37 6.43 -16.54
N ASP A 47 -7.40 6.78 -15.77
CA ASP A 47 -7.85 5.95 -14.64
C ASP A 47 -8.44 4.61 -15.11
N ILE A 48 -9.18 4.64 -16.21
CA ILE A 48 -9.69 3.39 -16.81
C ILE A 48 -8.55 2.51 -17.31
N ARG A 49 -7.54 3.08 -18.00
CA ARG A 49 -6.36 2.29 -18.43
C ARG A 49 -5.60 1.71 -17.25
N LEU A 50 -5.39 2.50 -16.20
CA LEU A 50 -4.78 2.02 -14.97
C LEU A 50 -5.54 0.84 -14.37
N LEU A 51 -6.87 0.94 -14.27
CA LEU A 51 -7.72 -0.15 -13.77
C LEU A 51 -7.58 -1.42 -14.62
N GLU A 52 -7.58 -1.29 -15.96
CA GLU A 52 -7.40 -2.43 -16.85
C GLU A 52 -6.01 -3.04 -16.74
N ASN A 53 -4.96 -2.23 -16.58
CA ASN A 53 -3.60 -2.72 -16.34
C ASN A 53 -3.53 -3.47 -14.99
N LEU A 54 -4.13 -2.96 -13.92
CA LEU A 54 -4.18 -3.66 -12.63
C LEU A 54 -4.93 -5.00 -12.71
N LYS A 55 -6.04 -5.07 -13.46
CA LYS A 55 -6.75 -6.34 -13.69
C LYS A 55 -5.87 -7.35 -14.45
N LYS A 56 -5.18 -6.90 -15.50
CA LYS A 56 -4.25 -7.75 -16.25
C LYS A 56 -3.09 -8.21 -15.36
N THR A 57 -2.51 -7.29 -14.57
CA THR A 57 -1.46 -7.61 -13.60
C THR A 57 -1.91 -8.73 -12.67
N ALA A 58 -3.10 -8.61 -12.07
CA ALA A 58 -3.63 -9.63 -11.17
C ALA A 58 -3.80 -10.99 -11.87
N ALA A 59 -4.29 -11.01 -13.11
CA ALA A 59 -4.46 -12.25 -13.88
C ALA A 59 -3.10 -12.88 -14.24
N MET A 60 -2.14 -12.10 -14.73
CA MET A 60 -0.79 -12.56 -15.07
C MET A 60 -0.06 -13.10 -13.84
N THR A 61 -0.08 -12.34 -12.74
CA THR A 61 0.51 -12.75 -11.47
C THR A 61 -0.07 -14.07 -10.99
N GLY A 62 -1.41 -14.21 -11.00
CA GLY A 62 -2.07 -15.44 -10.58
C GLY A 62 -1.69 -16.65 -11.44
N LEU A 63 -1.58 -16.47 -12.76
CA LEU A 63 -1.16 -17.54 -13.67
C LEU A 63 0.29 -17.98 -13.42
N GLU A 64 1.21 -17.03 -13.26
CA GLU A 64 2.64 -17.36 -13.05
C GLU A 64 2.86 -17.94 -11.64
N PHE A 65 2.25 -17.34 -10.63
CA PHE A 65 2.39 -17.81 -9.25
C PHE A 65 1.82 -19.21 -9.05
N ASN A 66 0.70 -19.54 -9.68
CA ASN A 66 0.08 -20.87 -9.62
C ASN A 66 0.91 -21.98 -10.29
N LYS A 67 1.92 -21.65 -11.11
CA LYS A 67 2.87 -22.64 -11.64
C LYS A 67 3.88 -23.10 -10.60
N LEU A 68 4.03 -22.32 -9.52
CA LEU A 68 4.91 -22.65 -8.41
C LEU A 68 4.12 -23.50 -7.42
N ASP A 69 4.65 -24.66 -7.08
CA ASP A 69 4.12 -25.50 -5.99
C ASP A 69 4.60 -24.92 -4.64
N VAL A 70 4.09 -23.71 -4.30
CA VAL A 70 4.49 -22.99 -3.09
C VAL A 70 3.53 -23.33 -1.96
N ALA A 71 3.90 -24.29 -1.14
CA ALA A 71 3.23 -24.52 0.12
C ALA A 71 3.90 -23.70 1.23
N ARG A 72 3.22 -22.69 1.75
CA ARG A 72 3.67 -21.93 2.92
C ARG A 72 2.73 -22.14 4.10
N PRO A 73 3.28 -22.34 5.29
CA PRO A 73 2.47 -22.57 6.51
C PRO A 73 1.67 -21.32 6.92
N ARG A 74 2.10 -20.14 6.46
CA ARG A 74 1.46 -18.86 6.80
C ARG A 74 1.12 -18.06 5.55
N PRO A 75 -0.13 -17.58 5.40
CA PRO A 75 -0.53 -16.78 4.22
C PRO A 75 0.28 -15.50 4.00
N ASN A 76 0.75 -14.83 5.04
CA ASN A 76 1.59 -13.63 4.92
C ASN A 76 2.97 -13.90 4.31
N GLU A 77 3.49 -15.10 4.41
CA GLU A 77 4.75 -15.50 3.74
C GLU A 77 4.54 -15.55 2.22
N ILE A 78 3.34 -15.96 1.77
CA ILE A 78 2.94 -15.93 0.36
C ILE A 78 2.89 -14.48 -0.17
N GLY A 79 2.53 -13.51 0.66
CA GLY A 79 2.55 -12.09 0.31
C GLY A 79 3.90 -11.65 -0.23
N ASN A 80 4.96 -11.95 0.51
CA ASN A 80 6.33 -11.61 0.10
C ASN A 80 6.77 -12.37 -1.16
N ASP A 81 6.28 -13.60 -1.35
CA ASP A 81 6.61 -14.42 -2.53
C ASP A 81 5.89 -13.92 -3.79
N ILE A 82 4.71 -13.30 -3.67
CA ILE A 82 3.90 -12.82 -4.82
C ILE A 82 4.33 -11.44 -5.33
N GLU A 83 4.90 -10.60 -4.47
CA GLU A 83 5.29 -9.22 -4.82
C GLU A 83 6.20 -9.13 -6.07
N PRO A 84 7.24 -9.96 -6.25
CA PRO A 84 8.06 -9.94 -7.45
C PRO A 84 7.25 -10.19 -8.72
N PHE A 85 6.29 -11.12 -8.71
CA PHE A 85 5.43 -11.42 -9.86
C PHE A 85 4.50 -10.27 -10.19
N VAL A 86 4.01 -9.55 -9.18
CA VAL A 86 3.20 -8.34 -9.38
C VAL A 86 4.06 -7.25 -10.05
N MET A 87 5.30 -7.05 -9.59
CA MET A 87 6.21 -6.08 -10.19
C MET A 87 6.56 -6.44 -11.64
N ASP A 88 6.86 -7.70 -11.91
CA ASP A 88 7.17 -8.18 -13.26
C ASP A 88 5.98 -7.98 -14.21
N ALA A 89 4.79 -8.36 -13.79
CA ALA A 89 3.57 -8.17 -14.58
C ALA A 89 3.26 -6.67 -14.84
N LEU A 90 3.46 -5.79 -13.86
CA LEU A 90 3.33 -4.34 -14.04
C LEU A 90 4.35 -3.83 -15.06
N ASN A 91 5.60 -4.27 -14.98
CA ASN A 91 6.68 -3.87 -15.90
C ASN A 91 6.42 -4.35 -17.31
N GLU A 92 5.91 -5.57 -17.51
CA GLU A 92 5.48 -6.09 -18.82
C GLU A 92 4.35 -5.24 -19.45
N LEU A 93 3.49 -4.66 -18.63
CA LEU A 93 2.42 -3.76 -19.06
C LEU A 93 2.88 -2.29 -19.24
N GLY A 94 4.19 -2.03 -19.12
CA GLY A 94 4.78 -0.70 -19.32
C GLY A 94 4.71 0.22 -18.11
N CYS A 95 4.26 -0.26 -16.96
CA CYS A 95 4.37 0.45 -15.69
C CYS A 95 5.79 0.30 -15.14
N LYS A 96 6.38 1.37 -14.62
CA LYS A 96 7.72 1.30 -14.02
C LYS A 96 7.58 0.92 -12.55
N ALA A 97 7.48 -0.38 -12.28
CA ALA A 97 7.29 -0.92 -10.93
C ALA A 97 8.62 -1.28 -10.26
N ALA A 98 8.75 -0.91 -9.00
CA ALA A 98 9.90 -1.24 -8.16
C ALA A 98 9.50 -1.33 -6.68
N ALA A 99 10.35 -1.95 -5.88
CA ALA A 99 10.24 -1.86 -4.43
C ALA A 99 10.55 -0.41 -3.98
N PRO A 100 9.75 0.18 -3.09
CA PRO A 100 9.93 1.57 -2.66
C PRO A 100 11.27 1.75 -1.94
N LEU A 101 11.82 2.95 -2.05
CA LEU A 101 13.04 3.32 -1.38
C LEU A 101 12.74 4.12 -0.10
N THR A 102 13.59 3.93 0.90
CA THR A 102 13.60 4.79 2.09
C THR A 102 14.15 6.17 1.73
N ALA A 103 13.96 7.17 2.60
CA ALA A 103 14.54 8.51 2.45
C ALA A 103 16.06 8.50 2.24
N ASN A 104 16.76 7.44 2.67
CA ASN A 104 18.20 7.27 2.48
C ASN A 104 18.56 6.45 1.22
N GLY A 105 17.61 6.23 0.32
CA GLY A 105 17.83 5.51 -0.94
C GLY A 105 18.05 4.00 -0.81
N LYS A 106 17.80 3.40 0.36
CA LYS A 106 17.86 1.96 0.55
C LYS A 106 16.51 1.32 0.26
N LYS A 107 16.50 0.08 -0.23
CA LYS A 107 15.26 -0.69 -0.41
C LYS A 107 14.51 -0.77 0.91
N LYS A 108 13.23 -0.44 0.91
CA LYS A 108 12.35 -0.56 2.07
C LYS A 108 12.12 -2.04 2.36
N SER A 109 12.35 -2.46 3.59
CA SER A 109 12.26 -3.87 4.00
C SER A 109 10.96 -4.22 4.70
N ALA A 110 10.18 -3.23 5.12
CA ALA A 110 8.90 -3.40 5.81
C ALA A 110 8.06 -2.13 5.73
N GLY A 111 6.76 -2.28 5.90
CA GLY A 111 5.77 -1.20 5.92
C GLY A 111 5.26 -0.79 4.54
N TYR A 112 4.18 -0.03 4.55
CA TYR A 112 3.51 0.48 3.34
C TYR A 112 4.39 1.48 2.56
N PRO A 113 4.37 1.45 1.22
CA PRO A 113 3.76 0.44 0.35
C PRO A 113 4.71 -0.73 0.06
N ASP A 114 4.18 -1.85 -0.47
CA ASP A 114 5.00 -2.97 -0.94
C ASP A 114 5.63 -2.66 -2.30
N ILE A 115 4.88 -2.00 -3.18
CA ILE A 115 5.30 -1.67 -4.55
C ILE A 115 4.97 -0.21 -4.86
N GLU A 116 5.93 0.48 -5.47
CA GLU A 116 5.75 1.79 -6.10
C GLU A 116 5.85 1.63 -7.61
N PHE A 117 4.94 2.25 -8.37
CA PHE A 117 5.03 2.23 -9.83
C PHE A 117 4.52 3.51 -10.48
N ALA A 118 5.08 3.85 -11.62
CA ALA A 118 4.56 4.93 -12.47
C ALA A 118 3.63 4.32 -13.53
N ASP A 119 2.41 4.89 -13.68
CA ASP A 119 1.50 4.51 -14.76
C ASP A 119 1.89 5.17 -16.10
N ASP A 120 1.17 4.84 -17.17
CA ASP A 120 1.38 5.37 -18.52
C ASP A 120 1.18 6.89 -18.64
N SER A 121 0.53 7.51 -17.65
CA SER A 121 0.37 8.97 -17.54
C SER A 121 1.45 9.63 -16.67
N GLY A 122 2.41 8.85 -16.16
CA GLY A 122 3.51 9.31 -15.32
C GLY A 122 3.13 9.59 -13.87
N ARG A 123 1.95 9.14 -13.43
CA ARG A 123 1.54 9.27 -12.02
C ARG A 123 2.17 8.17 -11.18
N THR A 124 2.66 8.54 -10.00
CA THR A 124 3.13 7.58 -9.01
C THR A 124 1.95 6.92 -8.31
N ASN A 125 1.97 5.61 -8.28
CA ASN A 125 0.99 4.77 -7.62
C ASN A 125 1.68 3.89 -6.57
N TYR A 126 0.97 3.61 -5.48
CA TYR A 126 1.42 2.76 -4.39
C TYR A 126 0.48 1.58 -4.25
N LEU A 127 1.04 0.39 -4.25
CA LEU A 127 0.28 -0.86 -4.16
C LEU A 127 0.71 -1.63 -2.91
N GLU A 128 -0.26 -2.16 -2.22
CA GLU A 128 -0.10 -3.05 -1.08
C GLU A 128 -0.64 -4.42 -1.45
N CYS A 129 0.17 -5.45 -1.31
CA CYS A 129 -0.20 -6.84 -1.58
C CYS A 129 -0.68 -7.50 -0.28
N LYS A 130 -1.92 -7.97 -0.25
CA LYS A 130 -2.47 -8.69 0.89
C LYS A 130 -2.92 -10.08 0.49
N THR A 131 -2.36 -11.07 1.15
CA THR A 131 -2.78 -12.47 1.02
C THR A 131 -3.49 -12.93 2.27
N PHE A 132 -4.49 -13.77 2.11
CA PHE A 132 -5.26 -14.34 3.22
C PHE A 132 -5.77 -15.74 2.85
N ASN A 133 -5.99 -16.57 3.87
CA ASN A 133 -6.62 -17.85 3.66
C ASN A 133 -8.14 -17.65 3.48
N ILE A 134 -8.69 -18.15 2.37
CA ILE A 134 -10.13 -18.06 2.08
C ILE A 134 -10.98 -18.85 3.09
N GLU A 135 -10.42 -19.87 3.74
CA GLU A 135 -11.08 -20.65 4.78
C GLU A 135 -11.13 -19.91 6.13
N ASN A 136 -10.31 -18.86 6.30
CA ASN A 136 -10.26 -18.06 7.51
C ASN A 136 -10.23 -16.57 7.18
N ILE A 137 -11.38 -16.04 6.78
CA ILE A 137 -11.54 -14.67 6.31
C ILE A 137 -11.40 -13.62 7.42
N GLU A 138 -11.58 -14.01 8.67
CA GLU A 138 -11.62 -13.13 9.85
C GLU A 138 -10.23 -12.86 10.46
N THR A 139 -9.15 -13.23 9.76
CA THR A 139 -7.80 -13.03 10.29
C THR A 139 -7.33 -11.57 10.23
N THR A 140 -6.45 -11.19 11.15
CA THR A 140 -5.76 -9.89 11.17
C THR A 140 -4.91 -9.63 9.93
N GLN A 141 -4.59 -10.66 9.14
CA GLN A 141 -3.85 -10.56 7.87
C GLN A 141 -4.58 -9.73 6.81
N ARG A 142 -5.89 -9.51 6.96
CA ARG A 142 -6.69 -8.62 6.12
C ARG A 142 -6.62 -7.16 6.58
N SER A 143 -6.07 -6.91 7.74
CA SER A 143 -5.96 -5.56 8.28
C SER A 143 -4.85 -4.78 7.58
N PHE A 144 -5.12 -3.52 7.31
CA PHE A 144 -4.17 -2.59 6.72
C PHE A 144 -3.49 -1.81 7.84
N TYR A 145 -2.17 -1.85 7.88
CA TYR A 145 -1.36 -1.13 8.86
C TYR A 145 -0.53 -0.06 8.15
N LEU A 146 -0.71 1.20 8.54
CA LEU A 146 0.18 2.29 8.17
C LEU A 146 1.37 2.28 9.11
N SER A 147 2.56 2.16 8.55
CA SER A 147 3.82 2.38 9.30
C SER A 147 4.28 3.82 9.08
N PRO A 148 4.76 4.51 10.13
CA PRO A 148 5.34 5.83 9.99
C PRO A 148 6.64 5.81 9.18
#